data_739761406d2f626eacef7f0009078f5d
#
_entry.id   739761406d2f626eacef7f0009078f5d
#
_cell.length_a   1.000
_cell.length_b   1.000
_cell.length_c   1.000
_cell.angle_alpha   90.00
_cell.angle_beta   90.00
_cell.angle_gamma   90.00
#
_symmetry.space_group_name_H-M   'P 1'
#
loop_
_entity.id
_entity.type
_entity.pdbx_description
1 polymer ?
#
loop_
_entity_poly.entity_id
_entity_poly.type
_entity_poly.pdbx_seq_one_letter_code
_entity_poly.pdbx_strand_id
1 'polypeptide(L)'
;YKKSELTFSSGINFNFTDANIEGLSLSDDRTGFNYGNFALVGTIKAESTGLKYVQLSFGINRLKNFNSRKTMMRNSVSSSFVNDVVLDAIVDAQDAENDFIRAGVVDLDSTGILSSIYESGTFSQLKTIKETGYINEFSFSFSGNVDDWFYFGTTFGMPCAYYKSVSSFSEERFDAAGESNGYYTYNEIQELSTVGVNFKAGVIVKPINMLRF
;
A
#
# COMPACT_ATOMS: atom_id res chain seq x y z
N TYR A 1 26.46 -14.61 -18.01
CA TYR A 1 25.70 -14.77 -19.26
C TYR A 1 26.58 -14.38 -20.44
N LYS A 2 26.49 -15.12 -21.55
CA LYS A 2 27.26 -14.88 -22.78
C LYS A 2 26.35 -14.40 -23.93
N LYS A 3 25.07 -14.18 -23.66
CA LYS A 3 24.05 -13.80 -24.66
C LYS A 3 23.20 -12.63 -24.16
N SER A 4 22.69 -11.84 -25.08
CA SER A 4 21.67 -10.83 -24.79
C SER A 4 20.35 -11.53 -24.48
N GLU A 5 19.55 -10.93 -23.61
CA GLU A 5 18.36 -11.58 -23.04
C GLU A 5 17.23 -10.56 -22.87
N LEU A 6 16.01 -10.99 -23.13
CA LEU A 6 14.78 -10.26 -22.84
C LEU A 6 13.96 -11.08 -21.85
N THR A 7 13.56 -10.47 -20.77
CA THR A 7 12.74 -11.13 -19.74
C THR A 7 11.45 -10.34 -19.55
N PHE A 8 10.34 -11.06 -19.51
CA PHE A 8 9.03 -10.52 -19.15
C PHE A 8 8.32 -11.49 -18.22
N SER A 9 7.71 -10.97 -17.16
CA SER A 9 6.84 -11.75 -16.27
C SER A 9 5.55 -11.01 -15.98
N SER A 10 4.46 -11.75 -15.91
CA SER A 10 3.14 -11.27 -15.53
C SER A 10 2.44 -12.29 -14.64
N GLY A 11 1.44 -11.86 -13.91
CA GLY A 11 0.69 -12.73 -13.01
C GLY A 11 -0.71 -12.21 -12.73
N ILE A 12 -1.54 -13.06 -12.16
CA ILE A 12 -2.84 -12.71 -11.62
C ILE A 12 -2.76 -12.89 -10.10
N ASN A 13 -3.13 -11.85 -9.38
CA ASN A 13 -3.19 -11.88 -7.92
C ASN A 13 -4.65 -12.06 -7.48
N PHE A 14 -4.85 -13.00 -6.57
CA PHE A 14 -6.12 -13.19 -5.86
C PHE A 14 -5.85 -12.84 -4.40
N ASN A 15 -6.52 -11.81 -3.89
CA ASN A 15 -6.45 -11.42 -2.49
C ASN A 15 -7.79 -11.75 -1.84
N PHE A 16 -7.75 -12.60 -0.83
CA PHE A 16 -8.89 -12.93 0.01
C PHE A 16 -8.65 -12.33 1.38
N THR A 17 -9.64 -11.65 1.91
CA THR A 17 -9.57 -11.03 3.24
C THR A 17 -10.80 -11.44 4.02
N ASP A 18 -10.59 -12.12 5.14
CA ASP A 18 -11.64 -12.47 6.08
C ASP A 18 -11.48 -11.62 7.34
N ALA A 19 -12.52 -10.89 7.71
CA ALA A 19 -12.60 -10.14 8.95
C ALA A 19 -13.65 -10.80 9.86
N ASN A 20 -13.25 -11.15 11.08
CA ASN A 20 -14.16 -11.64 12.11
C ASN A 20 -14.11 -10.70 13.30
N ILE A 21 -15.22 -10.05 13.60
CA ILE A 21 -15.38 -9.13 14.71
C ILE A 21 -16.64 -9.54 15.47
N GLU A 22 -16.49 -9.91 16.74
CA GLU A 22 -17.61 -10.25 17.63
C GLU A 22 -18.56 -11.33 17.07
N GLY A 23 -18.00 -12.29 16.32
CA GLY A 23 -18.77 -13.40 15.73
C GLY A 23 -19.39 -13.09 14.38
N LEU A 24 -19.31 -11.87 13.88
CA LEU A 24 -19.67 -11.51 12.52
C LEU A 24 -18.47 -11.67 11.59
N SER A 25 -18.59 -12.57 10.61
CA SER A 25 -17.54 -12.80 9.61
C SER A 25 -17.93 -12.18 8.28
N LEU A 26 -17.04 -11.35 7.75
CA LEU A 26 -17.16 -10.74 6.43
C LEU A 26 -15.96 -11.14 5.59
N SER A 27 -16.25 -11.59 4.39
CA SER A 27 -15.26 -12.00 3.39
C SER A 27 -15.25 -10.99 2.25
N ASP A 28 -14.08 -10.59 1.82
CA ASP A 28 -13.89 -9.69 0.68
C ASP A 28 -12.83 -10.29 -0.23
N ASP A 29 -13.05 -10.23 -1.54
CA ASP A 29 -12.12 -10.72 -2.53
C ASP A 29 -11.74 -9.65 -3.55
N ARG A 30 -10.53 -9.73 -4.04
CA ARG A 30 -10.05 -8.87 -5.10
C ARG A 30 -9.11 -9.60 -6.04
N THR A 31 -9.47 -9.61 -7.30
CA THR A 31 -8.63 -10.13 -8.38
C THR A 31 -7.99 -8.97 -9.14
N GLY A 32 -6.72 -9.09 -9.48
CA GLY A 32 -5.99 -8.09 -10.25
C GLY A 32 -4.92 -8.70 -11.14
N PHE A 33 -4.82 -8.18 -12.37
CA PHE A 33 -3.69 -8.46 -13.23
C PHE A 33 -2.47 -7.64 -12.79
N ASN A 34 -1.30 -8.24 -12.86
CA ASN A 34 -0.06 -7.63 -12.42
C ASN A 34 1.08 -8.03 -13.36
N TYR A 35 1.90 -7.07 -13.77
CA TYR A 35 3.21 -7.40 -14.33
C TYR A 35 4.22 -7.54 -13.19
N GLY A 36 5.14 -8.47 -13.30
CA GLY A 36 6.18 -8.68 -12.28
C GLY A 36 7.46 -7.95 -12.64
N ASN A 37 7.93 -8.22 -13.87
CA ASN A 37 9.24 -7.76 -14.32
C ASN A 37 9.25 -7.60 -15.84
N PHE A 38 10.01 -6.61 -16.29
CA PHE A 38 10.48 -6.47 -17.66
C PHE A 38 11.96 -6.13 -17.61
N ALA A 39 12.80 -6.87 -18.31
CA ALA A 39 14.24 -6.58 -18.35
C ALA A 39 14.86 -6.89 -19.70
N LEU A 40 15.80 -6.05 -20.08
CA LEU A 40 16.67 -6.19 -21.26
C LEU A 40 18.11 -6.28 -20.79
N VAL A 41 18.84 -7.27 -21.28
CA VAL A 41 20.28 -7.44 -21.04
C VAL A 41 20.99 -7.47 -22.38
N GLY A 42 21.85 -6.50 -22.63
CA GLY A 42 22.75 -6.47 -23.76
C GLY A 42 24.12 -7.02 -23.35
N THR A 43 24.62 -8.02 -24.04
CA THR A 43 25.97 -8.61 -23.81
C THR A 43 26.88 -8.28 -24.98
N ILE A 44 28.00 -7.64 -24.68
CA ILE A 44 29.04 -7.28 -25.64
C ILE A 44 30.27 -8.12 -25.33
N LYS A 45 30.79 -8.83 -26.33
CA LYS A 45 32.09 -9.51 -26.23
C LYS A 45 33.19 -8.45 -26.31
N ALA A 46 34.02 -8.38 -25.28
CA ALA A 46 35.17 -7.50 -25.29
C ALA A 46 36.36 -8.22 -25.95
N GLU A 47 37.05 -7.53 -26.86
CA GLU A 47 38.24 -8.07 -27.52
C GLU A 47 39.53 -7.61 -26.81
N SER A 48 39.44 -7.36 -25.50
CA SER A 48 40.54 -6.89 -24.67
C SER A 48 41.17 -8.02 -23.86
N THR A 49 42.46 -7.90 -23.59
CA THR A 49 43.17 -8.85 -22.73
C THR A 49 42.58 -8.84 -21.30
N GLY A 50 42.01 -9.95 -20.87
CA GLY A 50 41.42 -10.14 -19.56
C GLY A 50 39.90 -9.88 -19.51
N LEU A 51 39.36 -8.81 -20.07
CA LEU A 51 37.94 -8.56 -20.09
C LEU A 51 37.25 -9.32 -21.21
N LYS A 52 36.45 -10.34 -20.90
CA LYS A 52 35.78 -11.18 -21.89
C LYS A 52 34.42 -10.71 -22.32
N TYR A 53 33.63 -10.27 -21.39
CA TYR A 53 32.26 -9.80 -21.64
C TYR A 53 31.93 -8.58 -20.78
N VAL A 54 31.18 -7.67 -21.36
CA VAL A 54 30.55 -6.54 -20.70
C VAL A 54 29.05 -6.70 -20.91
N GLN A 55 28.29 -6.41 -19.87
CA GLN A 55 26.83 -6.44 -19.92
C GLN A 55 26.28 -5.11 -19.44
N LEU A 56 25.28 -4.64 -20.17
CA LEU A 56 24.43 -3.52 -19.80
C LEU A 56 23.02 -4.06 -19.68
N SER A 57 22.32 -3.69 -18.63
CA SER A 57 20.93 -4.05 -18.49
C SER A 57 20.06 -2.87 -18.04
N PHE A 58 18.82 -2.91 -18.51
CA PHE A 58 17.75 -2.06 -18.06
C PHE A 58 16.59 -2.95 -17.62
N GLY A 59 15.98 -2.62 -16.48
CA GLY A 59 14.85 -3.36 -15.97
C GLY A 59 13.82 -2.49 -15.29
N ILE A 60 12.58 -2.97 -15.29
CA ILE A 60 11.48 -2.46 -14.50
C ILE A 60 10.93 -3.62 -13.69
N ASN A 61 11.01 -3.53 -12.36
CA ASN A 61 10.57 -4.56 -11.44
C ASN A 61 9.40 -4.05 -10.61
N ARG A 62 8.33 -4.83 -10.49
CA ARG A 62 7.27 -4.59 -9.52
C ARG A 62 7.71 -5.15 -8.16
N LEU A 63 8.08 -4.27 -7.23
CA LEU A 63 8.51 -4.67 -5.88
C LEU A 63 7.32 -4.95 -4.96
N LYS A 64 6.23 -4.18 -5.12
CA LYS A 64 5.03 -4.31 -4.28
C LYS A 64 3.78 -3.95 -5.08
N ASN A 65 2.68 -4.65 -4.77
CA ASN A 65 1.33 -4.31 -5.18
C ASN A 65 0.49 -4.13 -3.92
N PHE A 66 -0.17 -2.97 -3.78
CA PHE A 66 -1.00 -2.63 -2.61
C PHE A 66 -2.48 -2.89 -2.81
N ASN A 67 -2.87 -3.43 -3.98
CA ASN A 67 -4.27 -3.64 -4.28
C ASN A 67 -4.93 -4.60 -3.29
N SER A 68 -5.70 -4.04 -2.36
CA SER A 68 -6.49 -4.80 -1.38
C SER A 68 -7.82 -4.10 -1.09
N ARG A 69 -8.76 -4.85 -0.56
CA ARG A 69 -10.01 -4.37 0.00
C ARG A 69 -10.29 -5.12 1.28
N LYS A 70 -10.78 -4.41 2.28
CA LYS A 70 -11.12 -4.95 3.59
C LYS A 70 -12.44 -4.32 4.02
N THR A 71 -13.39 -5.14 4.39
CA THR A 71 -14.68 -4.68 4.92
C THR A 71 -14.85 -5.26 6.32
N MET A 72 -15.22 -4.41 7.26
CA MET A 72 -15.46 -4.76 8.66
C MET A 72 -16.80 -4.20 9.07
N MET A 73 -17.57 -4.98 9.83
CA MET A 73 -18.89 -4.58 10.31
C MET A 73 -19.04 -4.95 11.78
N ARG A 74 -19.68 -4.12 12.54
CA ARG A 74 -20.11 -4.37 13.93
C ARG A 74 -21.57 -3.96 14.05
N ASN A 75 -22.36 -4.80 14.67
CA ASN A 75 -23.79 -4.55 14.91
C ASN A 75 -24.08 -4.51 16.39
N SER A 76 -25.07 -3.74 16.76
CA SER A 76 -25.59 -3.65 18.13
C SER A 76 -24.54 -3.29 19.17
N VAL A 77 -23.64 -2.38 18.82
CA VAL A 77 -22.62 -1.85 19.74
C VAL A 77 -23.16 -0.62 20.47
N SER A 78 -22.71 -0.41 21.70
CA SER A 78 -23.12 0.72 22.55
C SER A 78 -22.15 1.90 22.48
N SER A 79 -21.01 1.75 21.77
CA SER A 79 -20.05 2.83 21.59
C SER A 79 -20.15 3.42 20.20
N SER A 80 -20.10 4.75 20.11
CA SER A 80 -20.11 5.51 18.85
C SER A 80 -18.74 6.10 18.57
N PHE A 81 -18.33 6.11 17.32
CA PHE A 81 -17.12 6.81 16.89
C PHE A 81 -17.18 8.31 17.19
N VAL A 82 -18.35 8.92 17.05
CA VAL A 82 -18.54 10.34 17.37
C VAL A 82 -18.29 10.60 18.85
N ASN A 83 -18.88 9.79 19.74
CA ASN A 83 -18.72 9.97 21.17
C ASN A 83 -17.29 9.69 21.64
N ASP A 84 -16.69 8.60 21.15
CA ASP A 84 -15.42 8.09 21.70
C ASP A 84 -14.18 8.80 21.09
N VAL A 85 -14.31 9.42 19.92
CA VAL A 85 -13.17 9.99 19.19
C VAL A 85 -13.40 11.44 18.77
N VAL A 86 -14.58 11.75 18.21
CA VAL A 86 -14.82 13.06 17.59
C VAL A 86 -15.06 14.13 18.64
N LEU A 87 -15.88 13.85 19.64
CA LEU A 87 -16.18 14.83 20.70
C LEU A 87 -14.91 15.19 21.49
N ASP A 88 -14.09 14.20 21.84
CA ASP A 88 -12.82 14.44 22.53
C ASP A 88 -11.86 15.30 21.68
N ALA A 89 -11.74 14.99 20.38
CA ALA A 89 -10.87 15.75 19.48
C ALA A 89 -11.33 17.20 19.25
N ILE A 90 -12.64 17.44 19.20
CA ILE A 90 -13.20 18.79 18.99
C ILE A 90 -13.07 19.64 20.27
N VAL A 91 -13.23 19.06 21.46
CA VAL A 91 -13.05 19.76 22.73
C VAL A 91 -11.67 20.42 22.84
N ASP A 92 -10.64 19.71 22.37
CA ASP A 92 -9.28 20.25 22.38
C ASP A 92 -9.04 21.36 21.34
N ALA A 93 -9.76 21.32 20.22
CA ALA A 93 -9.52 22.21 19.07
C ALA A 93 -10.43 23.46 19.04
N GLN A 94 -11.61 23.43 19.67
CA GLN A 94 -12.67 24.50 19.60
C GLN A 94 -12.92 25.00 18.16
N ASP A 95 -12.80 24.10 17.19
CA ASP A 95 -12.79 24.47 15.78
C ASP A 95 -14.17 24.34 15.17
N ALA A 96 -14.87 25.45 15.04
CA ALA A 96 -16.17 25.54 14.40
C ALA A 96 -16.14 25.16 12.89
N GLU A 97 -14.96 25.06 12.30
CA GLU A 97 -14.77 24.58 10.92
C GLU A 97 -14.66 23.04 10.81
N ASN A 98 -14.76 22.32 11.92
CA ASN A 98 -14.71 20.87 11.92
C ASN A 98 -15.81 20.26 11.03
N ASP A 99 -15.44 19.31 10.22
CA ASP A 99 -16.34 18.68 9.23
C ASP A 99 -17.56 17.99 9.88
N PHE A 100 -17.46 17.48 11.09
CA PHE A 100 -18.58 16.86 11.82
C PHE A 100 -19.60 17.89 12.31
N ILE A 101 -19.16 19.09 12.70
CA ILE A 101 -20.05 20.22 13.04
C ILE A 101 -20.71 20.71 11.76
N ARG A 102 -19.95 20.93 10.69
CA ARG A 102 -20.50 21.41 9.41
C ARG A 102 -21.49 20.42 8.79
N ALA A 103 -21.31 19.13 9.01
CA ALA A 103 -22.23 18.09 8.55
C ALA A 103 -23.47 17.91 9.46
N GLY A 104 -23.53 18.62 10.59
CA GLY A 104 -24.63 18.48 11.57
C GLY A 104 -24.64 17.15 12.31
N VAL A 105 -23.50 16.47 12.38
CA VAL A 105 -23.32 15.23 13.17
C VAL A 105 -23.06 15.58 14.64
N VAL A 106 -22.43 16.72 14.87
CA VAL A 106 -22.17 17.31 16.18
C VAL A 106 -22.71 18.75 16.18
N ASP A 107 -23.48 19.10 17.20
CA ASP A 107 -23.98 20.44 17.41
C ASP A 107 -23.08 21.19 18.40
N LEU A 108 -22.77 22.45 18.08
CA LEU A 108 -22.08 23.38 18.97
C LEU A 108 -23.07 24.49 19.35
N ASP A 109 -23.44 24.58 20.61
CA ASP A 109 -24.32 25.61 21.09
C ASP A 109 -23.61 26.96 21.21
N SER A 110 -24.39 28.02 21.47
CA SER A 110 -23.87 29.39 21.63
C SER A 110 -22.98 29.58 22.87
N THR A 111 -22.96 28.62 23.77
CA THR A 111 -22.10 28.60 24.98
C THR A 111 -20.83 27.79 24.80
N GLY A 112 -20.64 27.18 23.63
CA GLY A 112 -19.47 26.32 23.32
C GLY A 112 -19.62 24.87 23.81
N ILE A 113 -20.85 24.44 24.13
CA ILE A 113 -21.11 23.05 24.54
C ILE A 113 -21.36 22.20 23.27
N LEU A 114 -20.62 21.12 23.15
CA LEU A 114 -20.80 20.12 22.09
C LEU A 114 -21.86 19.10 22.51
N SER A 115 -22.74 18.73 21.59
CA SER A 115 -23.72 17.67 21.75
C SER A 115 -23.92 16.90 20.44
N SER A 116 -24.35 15.66 20.55
CA SER A 116 -24.67 14.85 19.38
C SER A 116 -25.74 13.81 19.70
N ILE A 117 -26.59 13.49 18.73
CA ILE A 117 -27.50 12.34 18.84
C ILE A 117 -26.77 11.03 19.01
N TYR A 118 -25.48 10.97 18.67
CA TYR A 118 -24.62 9.79 18.74
C TYR A 118 -23.96 9.57 20.12
N GLU A 119 -24.27 10.39 21.13
CA GLU A 119 -23.76 10.19 22.50
C GLU A 119 -24.31 8.92 23.17
N SER A 120 -25.50 8.48 22.78
CA SER A 120 -26.11 7.27 23.34
C SER A 120 -26.99 6.57 22.31
N GLY A 121 -27.11 5.25 22.45
CA GLY A 121 -27.92 4.41 21.56
C GLY A 121 -27.29 3.06 21.28
N THR A 122 -27.86 2.37 20.33
CA THR A 122 -27.28 1.18 19.73
C THR A 122 -26.85 1.51 18.31
N PHE A 123 -25.64 1.07 17.93
CA PHE A 123 -25.04 1.46 16.67
C PHE A 123 -24.73 0.23 15.80
N SER A 124 -24.89 0.41 14.48
CA SER A 124 -24.32 -0.45 13.45
C SER A 124 -23.20 0.30 12.74
N GLN A 125 -22.03 -0.28 12.67
CA GLN A 125 -20.82 0.34 12.13
C GLN A 125 -20.31 -0.50 10.97
N LEU A 126 -20.02 0.15 9.83
CA LEU A 126 -19.42 -0.47 8.65
C LEU A 126 -18.19 0.32 8.24
N LYS A 127 -17.03 -0.34 8.17
CA LYS A 127 -15.79 0.24 7.66
C LYS A 127 -15.31 -0.52 6.44
N THR A 128 -15.11 0.18 5.34
CA THR A 128 -14.49 -0.36 4.13
C THR A 128 -13.20 0.39 3.84
N ILE A 129 -12.10 -0.33 3.67
CA ILE A 129 -10.81 0.22 3.31
C ILE A 129 -10.40 -0.37 1.96
N LYS A 130 -10.21 0.50 0.98
CA LYS A 130 -9.73 0.14 -0.36
C LYS A 130 -8.35 0.72 -0.56
N GLU A 131 -7.36 -0.16 -0.71
CA GLU A 131 -5.99 0.21 -1.00
C GLU A 131 -5.67 -0.04 -2.45
N THR A 132 -4.96 0.87 -3.08
CA THR A 132 -4.45 0.76 -4.45
C THR A 132 -3.06 1.33 -4.52
N GLY A 133 -2.25 0.83 -5.43
CA GLY A 133 -0.92 1.38 -5.63
C GLY A 133 0.14 0.32 -5.88
N TYR A 134 1.38 0.80 -5.95
CA TYR A 134 2.52 -0.02 -6.32
C TYR A 134 3.84 0.60 -5.88
N ILE A 135 4.87 -0.25 -5.85
CA ILE A 135 6.26 0.17 -5.87
C ILE A 135 6.90 -0.49 -7.10
N ASN A 136 7.38 0.32 -8.03
CA ASN A 136 8.17 -0.11 -9.18
C ASN A 136 9.61 0.36 -9.01
N GLU A 137 10.58 -0.48 -9.34
CA GLU A 137 11.98 -0.10 -9.42
C GLU A 137 12.43 -0.10 -10.88
N PHE A 138 12.88 1.05 -11.36
CA PHE A 138 13.66 1.16 -12.58
C PHE A 138 15.12 0.88 -12.24
N SER A 139 15.74 -0.05 -12.94
CA SER A 139 17.13 -0.46 -12.65
C SER A 139 18.01 -0.36 -13.90
N PHE A 140 19.19 0.17 -13.69
CA PHE A 140 20.27 0.22 -14.67
C PHE A 140 21.46 -0.53 -14.11
N SER A 141 21.96 -1.54 -14.83
CA SER A 141 23.10 -2.32 -14.36
C SER A 141 24.20 -2.38 -15.38
N PHE A 142 25.43 -2.39 -14.84
CA PHE A 142 26.66 -2.65 -15.58
C PHE A 142 27.39 -3.80 -14.92
N SER A 143 27.88 -4.74 -15.73
CA SER A 143 28.67 -5.85 -15.21
C SER A 143 29.74 -6.29 -16.20
N GLY A 144 30.77 -6.93 -15.68
CA GLY A 144 31.88 -7.44 -16.47
C GLY A 144 32.40 -8.79 -15.99
N ASN A 145 33.00 -9.50 -16.93
CA ASN A 145 33.65 -10.79 -16.70
C ASN A 145 35.11 -10.70 -17.10
N VAL A 146 36.01 -10.93 -16.16
CA VAL A 146 37.46 -10.95 -16.36
C VAL A 146 37.92 -12.39 -16.26
N ASP A 147 38.42 -12.94 -17.37
CA ASP A 147 39.04 -14.28 -17.51
C ASP A 147 38.26 -15.45 -16.91
N ASP A 148 36.92 -15.32 -16.81
CA ASP A 148 36.01 -16.32 -16.24
C ASP A 148 36.25 -16.66 -14.75
N TRP A 149 37.14 -15.93 -14.05
CA TRP A 149 37.41 -16.13 -12.64
C TRP A 149 36.93 -14.94 -11.75
N PHE A 150 36.88 -13.71 -12.31
CA PHE A 150 36.45 -12.54 -11.60
C PHE A 150 35.27 -11.88 -12.32
N TYR A 151 34.19 -11.65 -11.59
CA TYR A 151 33.00 -10.98 -12.08
C TYR A 151 32.69 -9.82 -11.17
N PHE A 152 32.34 -8.71 -11.75
CA PHE A 152 31.88 -7.54 -11.02
C PHE A 152 30.57 -7.01 -11.61
N GLY A 153 29.80 -6.34 -10.79
CA GLY A 153 28.57 -5.71 -11.24
C GLY A 153 28.14 -4.60 -10.33
N THR A 154 27.50 -3.60 -10.93
CA THR A 154 26.88 -2.49 -10.24
C THR A 154 25.47 -2.27 -10.78
N THR A 155 24.57 -1.84 -9.92
CA THR A 155 23.20 -1.49 -10.28
C THR A 155 22.83 -0.17 -9.62
N PHE A 156 22.33 0.74 -10.42
CA PHE A 156 21.63 1.93 -9.98
C PHE A 156 20.13 1.66 -10.08
N GLY A 157 19.41 1.86 -8.99
CA GLY A 157 17.97 1.63 -8.90
C GLY A 157 17.22 2.90 -8.51
N MET A 158 16.06 3.11 -9.11
CA MET A 158 15.14 4.20 -8.81
C MET A 158 13.76 3.62 -8.49
N PRO A 159 13.47 3.31 -7.21
CA PRO A 159 12.14 2.93 -6.78
C PRO A 159 11.19 4.12 -6.81
N CYS A 160 10.04 3.93 -7.46
CA CYS A 160 8.93 4.87 -7.51
C CYS A 160 7.72 4.20 -6.84
N ALA A 161 7.18 4.84 -5.82
CA ALA A 161 6.02 4.35 -5.09
C ALA A 161 4.82 5.28 -5.28
N TYR A 162 3.66 4.68 -5.47
CA TYR A 162 2.37 5.31 -5.40
C TYR A 162 1.45 4.46 -4.53
N TYR A 163 0.81 5.08 -3.56
CA TYR A 163 -0.14 4.45 -2.65
C TYR A 163 -1.34 5.36 -2.45
N LYS A 164 -2.53 4.77 -2.55
CA LYS A 164 -3.78 5.45 -2.24
C LYS A 164 -4.66 4.52 -1.41
N SER A 165 -5.08 5.02 -0.26
CA SER A 165 -6.08 4.39 0.61
C SER A 165 -7.34 5.25 0.61
N VAL A 166 -8.48 4.62 0.39
CA VAL A 166 -9.80 5.21 0.57
C VAL A 166 -10.51 4.42 1.65
N SER A 167 -10.72 5.04 2.79
CA SER A 167 -11.46 4.49 3.92
C SER A 167 -12.84 5.14 3.96
N SER A 168 -13.89 4.35 4.06
CA SER A 168 -15.27 4.79 4.27
C SER A 168 -15.77 4.14 5.54
N PHE A 169 -16.16 4.96 6.51
CA PHE A 169 -16.75 4.52 7.76
C PHE A 169 -18.18 5.05 7.82
N SER A 170 -19.15 4.17 8.02
CA SER A 170 -20.56 4.50 8.17
C SER A 170 -21.04 4.05 9.53
N GLU A 171 -21.80 4.90 10.20
CA GLU A 171 -22.43 4.58 11.46
C GLU A 171 -23.91 4.94 11.40
N GLU A 172 -24.75 4.00 11.82
CA GLU A 172 -26.18 4.15 11.92
C GLU A 172 -26.61 3.95 13.37
N ARG A 173 -27.37 4.88 13.89
CA ARG A 173 -27.91 4.88 15.26
C ARG A 173 -29.32 4.33 15.26
N PHE A 174 -29.59 3.47 16.25
CA PHE A 174 -30.92 2.96 16.53
C PHE A 174 -31.38 3.44 17.91
N ASP A 175 -32.64 3.81 17.99
CA ASP A 175 -33.28 4.20 19.26
C ASP A 175 -33.70 2.97 20.09
N ALA A 176 -34.33 3.21 21.24
CA ALA A 176 -34.80 2.15 22.12
C ALA A 176 -35.92 1.29 21.53
N ALA A 177 -36.61 1.76 20.50
CA ALA A 177 -37.65 1.01 19.77
C ALA A 177 -37.02 0.14 18.64
N GLY A 178 -35.72 0.32 18.37
CA GLY A 178 -35.00 -0.36 17.29
C GLY A 178 -35.19 0.32 15.92
N GLU A 179 -35.69 1.55 15.90
CA GLU A 179 -35.86 2.33 14.66
C GLU A 179 -34.58 3.12 14.37
N SER A 180 -34.21 3.22 13.09
CA SER A 180 -33.08 4.04 12.64
C SER A 180 -33.36 5.52 12.92
N ASN A 181 -32.43 6.15 13.64
CA ASN A 181 -32.57 7.54 14.10
C ASN A 181 -31.23 8.29 13.95
N GLY A 182 -30.64 8.23 12.79
CA GLY A 182 -29.42 8.93 12.43
C GLY A 182 -28.43 8.05 11.69
N TYR A 183 -27.85 8.63 10.66
CA TYR A 183 -26.86 7.97 9.82
C TYR A 183 -25.85 8.99 9.32
N TYR A 184 -24.58 8.64 9.34
CA TYR A 184 -23.55 9.42 8.68
C TYR A 184 -22.50 8.51 8.03
N THR A 185 -21.73 9.08 7.11
CA THR A 185 -20.57 8.43 6.51
C THR A 185 -19.38 9.38 6.55
N TYR A 186 -18.29 8.90 7.13
CA TYR A 186 -17.00 9.58 7.15
C TYR A 186 -16.05 8.93 6.14
N ASN A 187 -15.54 9.74 5.22
CA ASN A 187 -14.62 9.29 4.19
C ASN A 187 -13.24 9.91 4.41
N GLU A 188 -12.22 9.08 4.41
CA GLU A 188 -10.84 9.50 4.51
C GLU A 188 -10.07 9.03 3.28
N ILE A 189 -9.32 9.93 2.67
CA ILE A 189 -8.46 9.64 1.53
C ILE A 189 -7.04 9.96 1.91
N GLN A 190 -6.18 8.93 1.87
CA GLN A 190 -4.74 9.07 2.05
C GLN A 190 -4.04 8.76 0.74
N GLU A 191 -3.18 9.66 0.28
CA GLU A 191 -2.43 9.48 -0.96
C GLU A 191 -0.96 9.80 -0.71
N LEU A 192 -0.09 8.91 -1.17
CA LEU A 192 1.36 9.03 -1.04
C LEU A 192 2.01 8.74 -2.38
N SER A 193 2.89 9.64 -2.82
CA SER A 193 3.75 9.44 -3.98
C SER A 193 5.18 9.78 -3.61
N THR A 194 6.12 8.90 -3.93
CA THR A 194 7.53 9.11 -3.60
C THR A 194 8.45 8.43 -4.61
N VAL A 195 9.66 8.97 -4.73
CA VAL A 195 10.76 8.44 -5.53
C VAL A 195 12.00 8.34 -4.66
N GLY A 196 12.70 7.23 -4.76
CA GLY A 196 13.95 6.99 -4.08
C GLY A 196 15.08 6.62 -5.05
N VAL A 197 16.28 6.50 -4.53
CA VAL A 197 17.44 5.97 -5.26
C VAL A 197 18.15 4.94 -4.42
N ASN A 198 18.69 3.92 -5.08
CA ASN A 198 19.58 2.95 -4.45
C ASN A 198 20.74 2.59 -5.37
N PHE A 199 21.81 2.13 -4.74
CA PHE A 199 23.00 1.65 -5.45
C PHE A 199 23.39 0.29 -4.86
N LYS A 200 23.65 -0.66 -5.76
CA LYS A 200 24.09 -2.01 -5.40
C LYS A 200 25.38 -2.32 -6.15
N ALA A 201 26.36 -2.91 -5.48
CA ALA A 201 27.58 -3.39 -6.10
C ALA A 201 27.89 -4.79 -5.59
N GLY A 202 28.48 -5.60 -6.43
CA GLY A 202 28.85 -6.97 -6.07
C GLY A 202 30.01 -7.49 -6.90
N VAL A 203 30.74 -8.43 -6.31
CA VAL A 203 31.81 -9.16 -6.96
C VAL A 203 31.62 -10.66 -6.74
N ILE A 204 32.02 -11.46 -7.71
CA ILE A 204 32.08 -12.91 -7.59
C ILE A 204 33.47 -13.33 -8.01
N VAL A 205 34.16 -14.09 -7.14
CA VAL A 205 35.48 -14.67 -7.42
C VAL A 205 35.32 -16.18 -7.53
N LYS A 206 35.87 -16.74 -8.60
CA LYS A 206 35.86 -18.16 -8.92
C LYS A 206 37.28 -18.65 -9.09
N PRO A 207 38.04 -18.93 -7.99
CA PRO A 207 39.45 -19.30 -8.06
C PRO A 207 39.66 -20.62 -8.77
N ILE A 208 38.71 -21.54 -8.61
CA ILE A 208 38.69 -22.84 -9.30
C ILE A 208 37.27 -23.18 -9.72
N ASN A 209 37.09 -24.08 -10.69
CA ASN A 209 35.76 -24.38 -11.27
C ASN A 209 34.70 -24.89 -10.26
N MET A 210 35.14 -25.39 -9.10
CA MET A 210 34.26 -25.96 -8.07
C MET A 210 33.91 -24.98 -6.93
N LEU A 211 34.64 -23.85 -6.79
CA LEU A 211 34.45 -22.89 -5.70
C LEU A 211 34.06 -21.50 -6.24
N ARG A 212 33.03 -20.92 -5.65
CA ARG A 212 32.49 -19.60 -5.99
C ARG A 212 32.25 -18.82 -4.70
N PHE A 213 32.83 -17.67 -4.56
CA PHE A 213 32.69 -16.75 -3.42
C PHE A 213 32.04 -15.43 -3.84
#